data_b5271bee92ce2d90ab57bca770e1790c
#
_entry.id   b5271bee92ce2d90ab57bca770e1790c
#
_cell.length_a   1.000
_cell.length_b   1.000
_cell.length_c   1.000
_cell.angle_alpha   90.00
_cell.angle_beta   90.00
_cell.angle_gamma   90.00
#
_symmetry.space_group_name_H-M   'P 1'
#
loop_
_entity.id
_entity.type
_entity.pdbx_description
1 polymer ?
#
loop_
_entity_poly.entity_id
_entity_poly.type
_entity_poly.pdbx_seq_one_letter_code
_entity_poly.pdbx_strand_id
1 'polypeptide(L)'
;PFEETLKSTKNHNKIVENIDVGGPTMVRSAAKNYQDVTVITSSDQYEELIEELNNNKGSTSLEFREKLSRIAFTETAYYDSVISDYFNKKNKVLFPKRKVFHASLIETPRYGENPHQKSAIYSKNSSMKINQIHGKQLSYNNYNDIFSALTISKSLPKNIGTVIVKHANPCGVSINSNHLKSYKLALACDPISAFGGIVSCNFKINKKLASELSKLFLEVIIASGFDKDALK
;
A
#
# COMPACT_ATOMS: atom_id res chain seq x y z
N PRO A 1 -3.88 -16.28 -14.59
CA PRO A 1 -3.58 -14.95 -15.19
C PRO A 1 -4.77 -13.99 -15.20
N PHE A 2 -5.81 -14.21 -14.36
CA PHE A 2 -7.03 -13.39 -14.39
C PHE A 2 -6.76 -11.89 -14.15
N GLU A 3 -5.93 -11.53 -13.16
CA GLU A 3 -5.57 -10.14 -12.90
C GLU A 3 -4.77 -9.50 -14.04
N GLU A 4 -3.92 -10.26 -14.72
CA GLU A 4 -3.18 -9.80 -15.91
C GLU A 4 -4.14 -9.58 -17.07
N THR A 5 -5.12 -10.47 -17.23
CA THR A 5 -6.17 -10.32 -18.24
C THR A 5 -7.01 -9.08 -17.97
N LEU A 6 -7.36 -8.77 -16.72
CA LEU A 6 -8.06 -7.52 -16.37
C LEU A 6 -7.25 -6.26 -16.71
N LYS A 7 -5.92 -6.31 -16.65
CA LYS A 7 -5.05 -5.18 -17.03
C LYS A 7 -4.87 -5.05 -18.53
N SER A 8 -4.89 -6.17 -19.27
CA SER A 8 -4.57 -6.23 -20.71
C SER A 8 -5.76 -6.01 -21.63
N THR A 9 -6.99 -6.31 -21.21
CA THR A 9 -8.18 -6.20 -22.07
C THR A 9 -9.43 -5.72 -21.34
N LYS A 10 -10.35 -5.10 -22.09
CA LYS A 10 -11.71 -4.77 -21.65
C LYS A 10 -12.77 -5.72 -22.22
N ASN A 11 -12.37 -6.70 -23.01
CA ASN A 11 -13.29 -7.66 -23.62
C ASN A 11 -13.81 -8.64 -22.56
N HIS A 12 -15.11 -8.54 -22.26
CA HIS A 12 -15.75 -9.32 -21.22
C HIS A 12 -15.60 -10.83 -21.43
N ASN A 13 -15.84 -11.30 -22.65
CA ASN A 13 -15.79 -12.74 -22.93
C ASN A 13 -14.36 -13.29 -22.71
N LYS A 14 -13.33 -12.55 -23.13
CA LYS A 14 -11.93 -12.92 -22.86
C LYS A 14 -11.62 -12.94 -21.37
N ILE A 15 -12.16 -11.99 -20.60
CA ILE A 15 -11.94 -11.93 -19.15
C ILE A 15 -12.61 -13.13 -18.49
N VAL A 16 -13.85 -13.45 -18.84
CA VAL A 16 -14.60 -14.60 -18.28
C VAL A 16 -13.93 -15.92 -18.63
N GLU A 17 -13.48 -16.08 -19.88
CA GLU A 17 -12.77 -17.29 -20.33
C GLU A 17 -11.47 -17.56 -19.55
N ASN A 18 -10.86 -16.51 -19.02
CA ASN A 18 -9.63 -16.64 -18.19
C ASN A 18 -9.94 -16.83 -16.69
N ILE A 19 -11.18 -17.08 -16.30
CA ILE A 19 -11.49 -17.49 -14.93
C ILE A 19 -11.12 -18.97 -14.80
N ASP A 20 -10.11 -19.25 -13.97
CA ASP A 20 -9.72 -20.62 -13.64
C ASP A 20 -10.68 -21.20 -12.61
N VAL A 21 -11.22 -22.37 -12.91
CA VAL A 21 -12.13 -23.12 -12.03
C VAL A 21 -11.42 -24.36 -11.46
N GLY A 22 -10.70 -25.10 -12.31
CA GLY A 22 -10.07 -26.36 -11.95
C GLY A 22 -8.91 -26.20 -10.97
N GLY A 23 -8.00 -25.24 -11.24
CA GLY A 23 -6.87 -24.97 -10.38
C GLY A 23 -7.26 -24.60 -8.95
N PRO A 24 -8.09 -23.58 -8.73
CA PRO A 24 -8.61 -23.26 -7.39
C PRO A 24 -9.32 -24.41 -6.71
N THR A 25 -10.08 -25.24 -7.44
CA THR A 25 -10.75 -26.41 -6.89
C THR A 25 -9.76 -27.45 -6.37
N MET A 26 -8.71 -27.76 -7.14
CA MET A 26 -7.66 -28.71 -6.72
C MET A 26 -6.86 -28.17 -5.53
N VAL A 27 -6.48 -26.91 -5.57
CA VAL A 27 -5.76 -26.23 -4.47
C VAL A 27 -6.57 -26.29 -3.18
N ARG A 28 -7.86 -25.97 -3.23
CA ARG A 28 -8.76 -26.03 -2.06
C ARG A 28 -8.92 -27.45 -1.52
N SER A 29 -9.02 -28.44 -2.41
CA SER A 29 -9.12 -29.83 -2.02
C SER A 29 -7.85 -30.33 -1.31
N ALA A 30 -6.68 -30.01 -1.87
CA ALA A 30 -5.39 -30.33 -1.27
C ALA A 30 -5.20 -29.60 0.08
N ALA A 31 -5.50 -28.32 0.14
CA ALA A 31 -5.41 -27.51 1.36
C ALA A 31 -6.31 -28.05 2.48
N LYS A 32 -7.53 -28.49 2.17
CA LYS A 32 -8.43 -29.13 3.13
C LYS A 32 -7.84 -30.41 3.71
N ASN A 33 -7.09 -31.17 2.89
CA ASN A 33 -6.47 -32.43 3.28
C ASN A 33 -5.02 -32.26 3.78
N TYR A 34 -4.71 -31.15 4.44
CA TYR A 34 -3.35 -30.83 4.91
C TYR A 34 -2.77 -31.85 5.89
N GLN A 35 -3.59 -32.70 6.49
CA GLN A 35 -3.12 -33.80 7.33
C GLN A 35 -2.12 -34.69 6.56
N ASP A 36 -2.38 -34.92 5.28
CA ASP A 36 -1.62 -35.85 4.44
C ASP A 36 -1.00 -35.18 3.20
N VAL A 37 -1.44 -33.98 2.82
CA VAL A 37 -1.07 -33.33 1.56
C VAL A 37 -0.37 -32.01 1.78
N THR A 38 0.79 -31.83 1.12
CA THR A 38 1.49 -30.55 1.01
C THR A 38 1.01 -29.85 -0.24
N VAL A 39 0.50 -28.61 -0.13
CA VAL A 39 0.06 -27.80 -1.26
C VAL A 39 0.94 -26.57 -1.42
N ILE A 40 1.52 -26.39 -2.61
CA ILE A 40 2.30 -25.22 -2.99
C ILE A 40 1.46 -24.36 -3.94
N THR A 41 1.37 -23.08 -3.69
CA THR A 41 0.59 -22.12 -4.49
C THR A 41 1.43 -21.01 -5.15
N SER A 42 2.71 -20.91 -4.78
CA SER A 42 3.66 -19.96 -5.36
C SER A 42 5.06 -20.57 -5.46
N SER A 43 5.81 -20.18 -6.48
CA SER A 43 7.24 -20.54 -6.63
C SER A 43 8.11 -20.03 -5.47
N ASP A 44 7.70 -18.97 -4.79
CA ASP A 44 8.41 -18.41 -3.63
C ASP A 44 8.48 -19.38 -2.44
N GLN A 45 7.64 -20.42 -2.45
CA GLN A 45 7.59 -21.45 -1.42
C GLN A 45 8.54 -22.65 -1.71
N TYR A 46 9.19 -22.67 -2.87
CA TYR A 46 10.02 -23.84 -3.26
C TYR A 46 11.26 -24.02 -2.40
N GLU A 47 11.95 -22.94 -2.06
CA GLU A 47 13.15 -23.01 -1.22
C GLU A 47 12.81 -23.56 0.17
N GLU A 48 11.75 -23.05 0.79
CA GLU A 48 11.28 -23.52 2.09
C GLU A 48 10.83 -24.97 2.05
N LEU A 49 10.16 -25.40 0.97
CA LEU A 49 9.79 -26.82 0.76
C LEU A 49 11.02 -27.71 0.67
N ILE A 50 12.06 -27.30 -0.06
CA ILE A 50 13.30 -28.07 -0.20
C ILE A 50 13.99 -28.21 1.15
N GLU A 51 14.08 -27.13 1.93
CA GLU A 51 14.63 -27.17 3.29
C GLU A 51 13.84 -28.12 4.20
N GLU A 52 12.51 -28.05 4.16
CA GLU A 52 11.63 -28.89 4.95
C GLU A 52 11.82 -30.38 4.61
N LEU A 53 11.89 -30.73 3.32
CA LEU A 53 12.14 -32.09 2.85
C LEU A 53 13.51 -32.61 3.29
N ASN A 54 14.56 -31.78 3.21
CA ASN A 54 15.90 -32.15 3.64
C ASN A 54 15.98 -32.40 5.14
N ASN A 55 15.32 -31.56 5.95
CA ASN A 55 15.32 -31.68 7.40
C ASN A 55 14.49 -32.86 7.90
N ASN A 56 13.48 -33.28 7.15
CA ASN A 56 12.52 -34.33 7.54
C ASN A 56 12.65 -35.63 6.71
N LYS A 57 13.83 -35.93 6.17
CA LYS A 57 14.12 -37.18 5.44
C LYS A 57 13.18 -37.42 4.24
N GLY A 58 12.86 -36.38 3.50
CA GLY A 58 11.99 -36.43 2.32
C GLY A 58 10.50 -36.31 2.61
N SER A 59 10.12 -35.99 3.85
CA SER A 59 8.73 -35.73 4.24
C SER A 59 8.52 -34.28 4.66
N THR A 60 7.28 -33.89 4.93
CA THR A 60 6.92 -32.57 5.46
C THR A 60 6.25 -32.70 6.81
N SER A 61 6.50 -31.78 7.72
CA SER A 61 5.85 -31.72 9.04
C SER A 61 4.38 -31.31 8.91
N LEU A 62 3.57 -31.68 9.90
CA LEU A 62 2.17 -31.28 9.96
C LEU A 62 2.04 -29.75 10.05
N GLU A 63 2.89 -29.12 10.86
CA GLU A 63 2.93 -27.65 11.02
C GLU A 63 3.19 -26.94 9.69
N PHE A 64 4.14 -27.44 8.91
CA PHE A 64 4.42 -26.90 7.57
C PHE A 64 3.23 -27.04 6.62
N ARG A 65 2.57 -28.20 6.61
CA ARG A 65 1.38 -28.43 5.78
C ARG A 65 0.21 -27.54 6.19
N GLU A 66 -0.02 -27.34 7.49
CA GLU A 66 -1.07 -26.46 8.02
C GLU A 66 -0.80 -24.99 7.63
N LYS A 67 0.47 -24.54 7.74
CA LYS A 67 0.90 -23.22 7.26
C LYS A 67 0.56 -23.03 5.78
N LEU A 68 0.92 -23.99 4.93
CA LEU A 68 0.65 -23.93 3.49
C LEU A 68 -0.85 -23.99 3.17
N SER A 69 -1.62 -24.79 3.91
CA SER A 69 -3.07 -24.83 3.79
C SER A 69 -3.70 -23.45 4.04
N ARG A 70 -3.29 -22.76 5.10
CA ARG A 70 -3.73 -21.39 5.40
C ARG A 70 -3.42 -20.43 4.25
N ILE A 71 -2.21 -20.52 3.68
CA ILE A 71 -1.80 -19.69 2.54
C ILE A 71 -2.66 -20.01 1.32
N ALA A 72 -2.86 -21.28 0.99
CA ALA A 72 -3.65 -21.72 -0.15
C ALA A 72 -5.11 -21.24 -0.08
N PHE A 73 -5.74 -21.29 1.10
CA PHE A 73 -7.08 -20.71 1.27
C PHE A 73 -7.09 -19.19 1.15
N THR A 74 -6.04 -18.52 1.60
CA THR A 74 -5.91 -17.07 1.42
C THR A 74 -5.82 -16.69 -0.07
N GLU A 75 -4.98 -17.40 -0.85
CA GLU A 75 -4.81 -17.17 -2.29
C GLU A 75 -6.11 -17.42 -3.07
N THR A 76 -6.83 -18.50 -2.77
CA THR A 76 -8.10 -18.80 -3.45
C THR A 76 -9.19 -17.80 -3.06
N ALA A 77 -9.25 -17.35 -1.80
CA ALA A 77 -10.19 -16.31 -1.37
C ALA A 77 -9.88 -14.95 -2.02
N TYR A 78 -8.58 -14.59 -2.12
CA TYR A 78 -8.14 -13.40 -2.82
C TYR A 78 -8.59 -13.45 -4.30
N TYR A 79 -8.32 -14.56 -4.98
CA TYR A 79 -8.71 -14.78 -6.36
C TYR A 79 -10.21 -14.61 -6.58
N ASP A 80 -11.05 -15.25 -5.78
CA ASP A 80 -12.51 -15.13 -5.84
C ASP A 80 -12.98 -13.70 -5.55
N SER A 81 -12.29 -12.98 -4.65
CA SER A 81 -12.64 -11.60 -4.34
C SER A 81 -12.36 -10.64 -5.49
N VAL A 82 -11.29 -10.88 -6.27
CA VAL A 82 -10.97 -10.11 -7.49
C VAL A 82 -12.06 -10.33 -8.55
N ILE A 83 -12.48 -11.59 -8.74
CA ILE A 83 -13.56 -11.94 -9.67
C ILE A 83 -14.88 -11.26 -9.25
N SER A 84 -15.24 -11.36 -7.98
CA SER A 84 -16.44 -10.73 -7.43
C SER A 84 -16.44 -9.21 -7.63
N ASP A 85 -15.31 -8.55 -7.38
CA ASP A 85 -15.15 -7.11 -7.58
C ASP A 85 -15.32 -6.71 -9.06
N TYR A 86 -14.76 -7.52 -9.98
CA TYR A 86 -14.92 -7.32 -11.41
C TYR A 86 -16.40 -7.35 -11.84
N PHE A 87 -17.17 -8.37 -11.44
CA PHE A 87 -18.58 -8.49 -11.79
C PHE A 87 -19.43 -7.39 -11.16
N ASN A 88 -19.20 -7.04 -9.90
CA ASN A 88 -19.89 -5.93 -9.24
C ASN A 88 -19.68 -4.61 -9.99
N LYS A 89 -18.44 -4.31 -10.37
CA LYS A 89 -18.12 -3.10 -11.16
C LYS A 89 -18.77 -3.12 -12.54
N LYS A 90 -18.64 -4.22 -13.24
CA LYS A 90 -19.24 -4.38 -14.57
C LYS A 90 -20.74 -4.15 -14.56
N ASN A 91 -21.44 -4.71 -13.59
CA ASN A 91 -22.89 -4.62 -13.45
C ASN A 91 -23.34 -3.38 -12.66
N LYS A 92 -22.42 -2.47 -12.31
CA LYS A 92 -22.67 -1.23 -11.54
C LYS A 92 -23.42 -1.47 -10.22
N VAL A 93 -23.14 -2.61 -9.56
CA VAL A 93 -23.72 -2.94 -8.25
C VAL A 93 -22.95 -2.17 -7.18
N LEU A 94 -23.58 -1.13 -6.63
CA LEU A 94 -22.96 -0.29 -5.58
C LEU A 94 -23.02 -0.95 -4.21
N PHE A 95 -24.12 -1.62 -3.90
CA PHE A 95 -24.39 -2.21 -2.59
C PHE A 95 -24.76 -3.69 -2.72
N PRO A 96 -23.77 -4.58 -2.93
CA PRO A 96 -24.05 -6.01 -2.96
C PRO A 96 -24.45 -6.52 -1.56
N LYS A 97 -25.30 -7.56 -1.51
CA LYS A 97 -25.74 -8.17 -0.24
C LYS A 97 -24.56 -8.65 0.62
N ARG A 98 -23.47 -9.10 0.01
CA ARG A 98 -22.20 -9.42 0.67
C ARG A 98 -21.09 -8.71 -0.08
N LYS A 99 -20.21 -8.00 0.64
CA LYS A 99 -19.07 -7.29 0.06
C LYS A 99 -17.78 -7.95 0.52
N VAL A 100 -16.91 -8.24 -0.42
CA VAL A 100 -15.57 -8.76 -0.16
C VAL A 100 -14.54 -7.66 -0.46
N PHE A 101 -13.41 -7.73 0.25
CA PHE A 101 -12.27 -6.84 0.05
C PHE A 101 -11.03 -7.70 -0.14
N HIS A 102 -10.18 -7.27 -1.05
CA HIS A 102 -8.88 -7.86 -1.26
C HIS A 102 -7.81 -6.76 -1.27
N ALA A 103 -6.65 -7.07 -0.75
CA ALA A 103 -5.49 -6.20 -0.80
C ALA A 103 -4.22 -7.04 -0.58
N SER A 104 -3.12 -6.62 -1.21
CA SER A 104 -1.81 -7.23 -1.01
C SER A 104 -1.03 -6.45 0.05
N LEU A 105 -0.25 -7.16 0.85
CA LEU A 105 0.68 -6.55 1.79
C LEU A 105 1.75 -5.77 1.00
N ILE A 106 1.94 -4.52 1.36
CA ILE A 106 2.94 -3.65 0.75
C ILE A 106 4.15 -3.51 1.67
N GLU A 107 3.88 -3.24 2.96
CA GLU A 107 4.94 -2.98 3.93
C GLU A 107 4.46 -3.26 5.35
N THR A 108 5.41 -3.64 6.21
CA THR A 108 5.25 -3.66 7.67
C THR A 108 6.05 -2.47 8.24
N PRO A 109 5.39 -1.40 8.68
CA PRO A 109 6.05 -0.27 9.33
C PRO A 109 6.84 -0.68 10.56
N ARG A 110 7.73 0.21 11.06
CA ARG A 110 8.58 -0.05 12.23
C ARG A 110 7.79 -0.46 13.47
N TYR A 111 6.61 0.14 13.69
CA TYR A 111 5.67 -0.12 14.79
C TYR A 111 4.27 0.42 14.41
N GLY A 112 3.26 0.09 15.21
CA GLY A 112 1.89 0.59 15.07
C GLY A 112 1.72 2.02 15.56
N GLU A 113 0.54 2.34 16.10
CA GLU A 113 0.29 3.65 16.71
C GLU A 113 1.22 3.88 17.92
N ASN A 114 1.46 2.83 18.69
CA ASN A 114 2.39 2.81 19.82
C ASN A 114 3.56 1.85 19.57
N PRO A 115 4.73 2.06 20.19
CA PRO A 115 5.95 1.28 19.94
C PRO A 115 5.85 -0.23 20.12
N HIS A 116 4.95 -0.69 21.00
CA HIS A 116 4.72 -2.12 21.26
C HIS A 116 3.75 -2.79 20.28
N GLN A 117 3.07 -2.02 19.44
CA GLN A 117 2.10 -2.51 18.47
C GLN A 117 2.76 -2.84 17.14
N LYS A 118 2.23 -3.85 16.45
CA LYS A 118 2.58 -4.14 15.05
C LYS A 118 1.57 -3.49 14.12
N SER A 119 2.02 -3.12 12.92
CA SER A 119 1.17 -2.59 11.87
C SER A 119 1.54 -3.16 10.52
N ALA A 120 0.60 -3.06 9.58
CA ALA A 120 0.81 -3.48 8.20
C ALA A 120 0.04 -2.56 7.25
N ILE A 121 0.61 -2.33 6.09
CA ILE A 121 -0.01 -1.55 5.02
C ILE A 121 -0.38 -2.50 3.90
N TYR A 122 -1.64 -2.47 3.53
CA TYR A 122 -2.19 -3.20 2.41
C TYR A 122 -2.67 -2.27 1.31
N SER A 123 -2.52 -2.65 0.07
CA SER A 123 -3.04 -1.91 -1.08
C SER A 123 -3.75 -2.83 -2.06
N LYS A 124 -4.90 -2.37 -2.55
CA LYS A 124 -5.67 -3.04 -3.59
C LYS A 124 -4.92 -3.08 -4.95
N ASN A 125 -4.07 -2.10 -5.19
CA ASN A 125 -3.33 -1.96 -6.46
C ASN A 125 -1.90 -2.49 -6.39
N SER A 126 -1.55 -3.23 -5.35
CA SER A 126 -0.19 -3.76 -5.09
C SER A 126 0.90 -2.68 -5.10
N SER A 127 0.52 -1.41 -4.92
CA SER A 127 1.45 -0.29 -4.78
C SER A 127 0.79 0.89 -4.07
N MET A 128 1.55 1.69 -3.36
CA MET A 128 1.07 2.91 -2.70
C MET A 128 1.06 4.14 -3.62
N LYS A 129 1.67 4.07 -4.79
CA LYS A 129 1.93 5.22 -5.68
C LYS A 129 2.72 6.35 -4.99
N ILE A 130 3.48 6.00 -3.96
CA ILE A 130 4.38 6.87 -3.22
C ILE A 130 5.72 6.14 -3.16
N ASN A 131 6.82 6.84 -3.48
CA ASN A 131 8.17 6.30 -3.40
C ASN A 131 8.93 7.07 -2.34
N GLN A 132 9.41 6.37 -1.32
CA GLN A 132 10.37 6.94 -0.37
C GLN A 132 11.75 6.98 -1.04
N ILE A 133 12.31 8.19 -1.18
CA ILE A 133 13.60 8.40 -1.83
C ILE A 133 14.74 8.60 -0.85
N HIS A 134 14.43 8.91 0.42
CA HIS A 134 15.40 9.14 1.47
C HIS A 134 14.76 8.95 2.85
N GLY A 135 15.60 8.72 3.88
CA GLY A 135 15.19 8.68 5.28
C GLY A 135 15.00 7.26 5.83
N LYS A 136 14.58 7.20 7.10
CA LYS A 136 14.32 5.96 7.83
C LYS A 136 13.00 5.33 7.40
N GLN A 137 12.86 4.03 7.63
CA GLN A 137 11.58 3.34 7.48
C GLN A 137 10.48 4.08 8.25
N LEU A 138 9.33 4.26 7.62
CA LEU A 138 8.22 5.01 8.17
C LEU A 138 7.50 4.21 9.28
N SER A 139 6.88 4.94 10.21
CA SER A 139 5.98 4.37 11.22
C SER A 139 4.53 4.42 10.76
N TYR A 140 3.63 3.75 11.49
CA TYR A 140 2.19 3.87 11.30
C TYR A 140 1.73 5.33 11.33
N ASN A 141 2.20 6.11 12.33
CA ASN A 141 1.82 7.51 12.48
C ASN A 141 2.29 8.36 11.28
N ASN A 142 3.50 8.11 10.76
CA ASN A 142 3.96 8.77 9.55
C ASN A 142 3.03 8.49 8.36
N TYR A 143 2.62 7.23 8.15
CA TYR A 143 1.68 6.89 7.07
C TYR A 143 0.31 7.53 7.25
N ASN A 144 -0.22 7.56 8.47
CA ASN A 144 -1.49 8.21 8.77
C ASN A 144 -1.45 9.71 8.40
N ASP A 145 -0.41 10.41 8.82
CA ASP A 145 -0.19 11.81 8.50
C ASP A 145 0.08 12.05 7.01
N ILE A 146 0.85 11.17 6.35
CA ILE A 146 1.10 11.19 4.89
C ILE A 146 -0.21 11.11 4.12
N PHE A 147 -1.07 10.15 4.44
CA PHE A 147 -2.34 9.98 3.71
C PHE A 147 -3.31 11.14 3.97
N SER A 148 -3.32 11.69 5.18
CA SER A 148 -4.08 12.90 5.50
C SER A 148 -3.58 14.10 4.70
N ALA A 149 -2.28 14.35 4.70
CA ALA A 149 -1.67 15.43 3.93
C ALA A 149 -1.90 15.30 2.42
N LEU A 150 -1.76 14.09 1.86
CA LEU A 150 -2.01 13.83 0.44
C LEU A 150 -3.48 13.99 0.06
N THR A 151 -4.41 13.62 0.93
CA THR A 151 -5.86 13.77 0.68
C THR A 151 -6.20 15.25 0.52
N ILE A 152 -5.73 16.09 1.44
CA ILE A 152 -5.92 17.54 1.36
C ILE A 152 -5.17 18.12 0.15
N SER A 153 -3.90 17.76 -0.03
CA SER A 153 -3.06 18.27 -1.12
C SER A 153 -3.63 17.99 -2.52
N LYS A 154 -4.28 16.81 -2.70
CA LYS A 154 -4.94 16.44 -3.95
C LYS A 154 -6.22 17.23 -4.23
N SER A 155 -6.88 17.78 -3.22
CA SER A 155 -8.06 18.62 -3.39
C SER A 155 -7.72 20.08 -3.76
N LEU A 156 -6.47 20.48 -3.57
CA LEU A 156 -6.01 21.84 -3.89
C LEU A 156 -5.73 21.99 -5.40
N PRO A 157 -5.79 23.24 -5.92
CA PRO A 157 -5.39 23.54 -7.29
C PRO A 157 -3.96 23.06 -7.57
N LYS A 158 -3.75 22.48 -8.76
CA LYS A 158 -2.47 21.88 -9.14
C LYS A 158 -1.32 22.87 -9.12
N ASN A 159 -0.16 22.40 -8.68
CA ASN A 159 1.14 23.10 -8.70
C ASN A 159 1.26 24.36 -7.82
N ILE A 160 0.34 24.59 -6.88
CA ILE A 160 0.38 25.81 -6.03
C ILE A 160 0.05 25.54 -4.56
N GLY A 161 -0.27 24.29 -4.19
CA GLY A 161 -0.76 23.93 -2.86
C GLY A 161 0.31 23.41 -1.91
N THR A 162 0.33 23.92 -0.68
CA THR A 162 1.12 23.39 0.44
C THR A 162 0.22 23.05 1.60
N VAL A 163 0.44 21.88 2.19
CA VAL A 163 -0.31 21.36 3.36
C VAL A 163 0.69 20.94 4.42
N ILE A 164 0.46 21.32 5.67
CA ILE A 164 1.22 20.86 6.83
C ILE A 164 0.25 20.10 7.73
N VAL A 165 0.61 18.86 8.07
CA VAL A 165 -0.23 17.96 8.88
C VAL A 165 0.56 17.47 10.08
N LYS A 166 -0.12 17.33 11.21
CA LYS A 166 0.36 16.64 12.39
C LYS A 166 -0.81 15.93 13.08
N HIS A 167 -0.61 14.68 13.48
CA HIS A 167 -1.65 13.85 14.11
C HIS A 167 -2.93 13.76 13.25
N ALA A 168 -2.75 13.53 11.94
CA ALA A 168 -3.79 13.44 10.92
C ALA A 168 -4.65 14.71 10.74
N ASN A 169 -4.29 15.82 11.36
CA ASN A 169 -4.99 17.10 11.25
C ASN A 169 -4.12 18.17 10.59
N PRO A 170 -4.70 19.04 9.75
CA PRO A 170 -3.95 20.14 9.12
C PRO A 170 -3.61 21.22 10.16
N CYS A 171 -2.31 21.53 10.30
CA CYS A 171 -1.82 22.71 11.03
C CYS A 171 -1.86 23.94 10.15
N GLY A 172 -1.73 23.77 8.83
CA GLY A 172 -1.79 24.86 7.88
C GLY A 172 -1.95 24.40 6.44
N VAL A 173 -2.74 25.16 5.69
CA VAL A 173 -3.00 24.92 4.26
C VAL A 173 -2.93 26.24 3.52
N SER A 174 -2.28 26.24 2.37
CA SER A 174 -2.12 27.44 1.55
C SER A 174 -2.04 27.12 0.08
N ILE A 175 -2.46 28.07 -0.74
CA ILE A 175 -2.27 28.08 -2.19
C ILE A 175 -1.58 29.39 -2.61
N ASN A 176 -0.50 29.27 -3.38
CA ASN A 176 0.16 30.41 -3.97
C ASN A 176 1.05 29.98 -5.15
N SER A 177 1.03 30.75 -6.24
CA SER A 177 1.91 30.51 -7.40
C SER A 177 3.40 30.61 -7.08
N ASN A 178 3.77 31.44 -6.11
CA ASN A 178 5.12 31.42 -5.53
C ASN A 178 5.19 30.31 -4.47
N HIS A 179 5.87 29.20 -4.78
CA HIS A 179 5.98 28.01 -3.94
C HIS A 179 6.55 28.29 -2.55
N LEU A 180 7.57 29.15 -2.44
CA LEU A 180 8.13 29.54 -1.15
C LEU A 180 7.10 30.31 -0.32
N LYS A 181 6.33 31.23 -0.95
CA LYS A 181 5.25 31.94 -0.28
C LYS A 181 4.11 31.01 0.12
N SER A 182 3.77 30.01 -0.72
CA SER A 182 2.80 28.97 -0.37
C SER A 182 3.20 28.27 0.93
N TYR A 183 4.45 27.79 1.04
CA TYR A 183 4.94 27.16 2.28
C TYR A 183 4.88 28.11 3.48
N LYS A 184 5.38 29.34 3.34
CA LYS A 184 5.40 30.32 4.45
C LYS A 184 4.01 30.68 4.95
N LEU A 185 3.04 30.79 4.06
CA LEU A 185 1.64 31.04 4.44
C LEU A 185 1.03 29.83 5.16
N ALA A 186 1.29 28.61 4.70
CA ALA A 186 0.84 27.40 5.40
C ALA A 186 1.47 27.31 6.80
N LEU A 187 2.78 27.57 6.92
CA LEU A 187 3.47 27.55 8.21
C LEU A 187 2.97 28.64 9.15
N ALA A 188 2.60 29.81 8.64
CA ALA A 188 2.10 30.90 9.46
C ALA A 188 0.72 30.66 10.09
N CYS A 189 -0.03 29.63 9.62
CA CYS A 189 -1.31 29.28 10.23
C CYS A 189 -1.14 28.76 11.66
N ASP A 190 -0.16 27.87 11.89
CA ASP A 190 0.20 27.36 13.22
C ASP A 190 1.67 26.87 13.21
N PRO A 191 2.62 27.76 13.42
CA PRO A 191 4.03 27.41 13.39
C PRO A 191 4.47 26.52 14.56
N ILE A 192 3.74 26.52 15.66
CA ILE A 192 4.05 25.71 16.85
C ILE A 192 3.70 24.25 16.58
N SER A 193 2.50 23.98 16.10
CA SER A 193 2.03 22.62 15.79
C SER A 193 2.76 22.04 14.59
N ALA A 194 3.29 22.85 13.69
CA ALA A 194 4.03 22.40 12.50
C ALA A 194 5.36 21.69 12.83
N PHE A 195 5.94 21.91 14.02
CA PHE A 195 7.17 21.24 14.45
C PHE A 195 6.96 19.72 14.60
N GLY A 196 7.80 18.94 13.91
CA GLY A 196 7.67 17.49 13.85
C GLY A 196 6.47 17.00 13.00
N GLY A 197 5.90 17.88 12.20
CA GLY A 197 4.82 17.54 11.28
C GLY A 197 5.32 17.04 9.92
N ILE A 198 4.37 16.85 9.01
CA ILE A 198 4.57 16.43 7.62
C ILE A 198 4.16 17.56 6.68
N VAL A 199 5.00 17.88 5.72
CA VAL A 199 4.71 18.86 4.67
C VAL A 199 4.42 18.14 3.35
N SER A 200 3.29 18.45 2.72
CA SER A 200 2.95 18.00 1.36
C SER A 200 2.81 19.18 0.41
N CYS A 201 3.64 19.17 -0.64
CA CYS A 201 3.58 20.11 -1.73
C CYS A 201 3.07 19.44 -3.01
N ASN A 202 1.99 19.93 -3.61
CA ASN A 202 1.51 19.37 -4.88
C ASN A 202 2.28 19.88 -6.11
N PHE A 203 3.47 20.40 -5.89
CA PHE A 203 4.44 20.91 -6.88
C PHE A 203 5.84 20.37 -6.58
N LYS A 204 6.77 20.60 -7.50
CA LYS A 204 8.17 20.19 -7.38
C LYS A 204 8.94 21.13 -6.45
N ILE A 205 9.69 20.56 -5.50
CA ILE A 205 10.52 21.34 -4.56
C ILE A 205 11.87 21.66 -5.19
N ASN A 206 12.19 22.95 -5.22
CA ASN A 206 13.49 23.46 -5.65
C ASN A 206 14.43 23.72 -4.46
N LYS A 207 15.71 24.01 -4.74
CA LYS A 207 16.73 24.27 -3.72
C LYS A 207 16.33 25.37 -2.72
N LYS A 208 15.73 26.47 -3.19
CA LYS A 208 15.35 27.60 -2.33
C LYS A 208 14.28 27.22 -1.31
N LEU A 209 13.28 26.47 -1.75
CA LEU A 209 12.24 25.97 -0.85
C LEU A 209 12.78 24.89 0.09
N ALA A 210 13.63 23.97 -0.41
CA ALA A 210 14.27 22.96 0.41
C ALA A 210 15.08 23.58 1.56
N SER A 211 15.86 24.62 1.27
CA SER A 211 16.61 25.40 2.28
C SER A 211 15.69 26.09 3.31
N GLU A 212 14.47 26.45 2.96
CA GLU A 212 13.51 27.00 3.93
C GLU A 212 12.85 25.90 4.76
N LEU A 213 12.48 24.77 4.13
CA LEU A 213 11.93 23.60 4.82
C LEU A 213 12.91 23.03 5.86
N SER A 214 14.21 23.03 5.58
CA SER A 214 15.25 22.52 6.48
C SER A 214 15.43 23.31 7.79
N LYS A 215 14.86 24.52 7.88
CA LYS A 215 14.90 25.33 9.11
C LYS A 215 13.96 24.83 10.19
N LEU A 216 12.97 24.02 9.83
CA LEU A 216 12.02 23.42 10.75
C LEU A 216 12.28 21.91 10.81
N PHE A 217 12.23 21.32 12.00
CA PHE A 217 12.23 19.87 12.11
C PHE A 217 10.91 19.33 11.54
N LEU A 218 11.02 18.53 10.47
CA LEU A 218 9.92 17.86 9.79
C LEU A 218 10.21 16.35 9.74
N GLU A 219 9.22 15.53 10.03
CA GLU A 219 9.39 14.07 9.94
C GLU A 219 9.37 13.58 8.50
N VAL A 220 8.49 14.15 7.66
CA VAL A 220 8.36 13.77 6.25
C VAL A 220 8.05 14.98 5.38
N ILE A 221 8.66 15.02 4.21
CA ILE A 221 8.35 15.99 3.15
C ILE A 221 7.89 15.22 1.92
N ILE A 222 6.71 15.55 1.42
CA ILE A 222 6.09 14.94 0.24
C ILE A 222 5.98 15.98 -0.87
N ALA A 223 6.32 15.59 -2.09
CA ALA A 223 6.18 16.48 -3.24
C ALA A 223 5.89 15.70 -4.52
N SER A 224 5.46 16.40 -5.58
CA SER A 224 5.38 15.81 -6.91
C SER A 224 6.75 15.49 -7.52
N GLY A 225 7.82 15.97 -6.90
CA GLY A 225 9.21 15.72 -7.26
C GLY A 225 10.16 16.68 -6.51
N PHE A 226 11.45 16.47 -6.69
CA PHE A 226 12.52 17.29 -6.12
C PHE A 226 13.55 17.61 -7.18
N ASP A 227 14.10 18.82 -7.15
CA ASP A 227 15.29 19.14 -7.94
C ASP A 227 16.51 18.43 -7.36
N LYS A 228 17.51 18.11 -8.20
CA LYS A 228 18.75 17.45 -7.75
C LYS A 228 19.44 18.20 -6.61
N ASP A 229 19.43 19.53 -6.64
CA ASP A 229 20.03 20.37 -5.60
C ASP A 229 19.15 20.55 -4.36
N ALA A 230 17.87 20.17 -4.43
CA ALA A 230 16.97 20.15 -3.28
C ALA A 230 17.14 18.87 -2.43
N LEU A 231 17.76 17.84 -2.98
CA LEU A 231 18.03 16.57 -2.31
C LEU A 231 19.41 16.52 -1.61
N LYS A 232 20.28 17.51 -1.85
CA LYS A 232 21.57 17.70 -1.17
C LYS A 232 21.39 18.41 0.15
#